data_d95d9bea136c53a32d791b3836607bc1
#
_entry.id   d95d9bea136c53a32d791b3836607bc1
#
_cell.length_a   1.000
_cell.length_b   1.000
_cell.length_c   1.000
_cell.angle_alpha   90.00
_cell.angle_beta   90.00
_cell.angle_gamma   90.00
#
_symmetry.space_group_name_H-M   'P 1'
#
loop_
_entity.id
_entity.type
_entity.pdbx_description
1 polymer ?
#
loop_
_entity_poly.entity_id
_entity_poly.type
_entity_poly.pdbx_seq_one_letter_code
_entity_poly.pdbx_strand_id
1 'polypeptide(L)'
;MIRAVLVSAIDLSRELHATVLYCNNVERLGATAASEVRRHAEQGRLDVIVVDSAISGASSLVAALRQDPLTRPTAIVALGRSEFGLGQLDLLQAGANAILPLPPQADWDDRLLRLLNVPARKPTHLPIEFVIEGGLRGGLRFRGRLLNLSVHGLLLECAGEIPIGDDLRLDFELPGGHGRVRGTGTVVRQARQSQRLGVELTHIEGDGRVRIKRYVDSSAD
;
A
#
# COMPACT_ATOMS: atom_id res chain seq x y z
N MET A 1 19.01 5.27 -10.50
CA MET A 1 19.45 5.56 -9.12
C MET A 1 18.19 5.71 -8.27
N ILE A 2 18.09 4.96 -7.19
CA ILE A 2 16.94 5.00 -6.26
C ILE A 2 17.13 6.20 -5.33
N ARG A 3 16.08 7.03 -5.13
CA ARG A 3 16.10 8.14 -4.18
C ARG A 3 15.27 7.80 -2.96
N ALA A 4 15.92 7.62 -1.81
CA ALA A 4 15.31 7.26 -0.54
C ALA A 4 15.43 8.41 0.47
N VAL A 5 14.33 8.79 1.11
CA VAL A 5 14.35 9.72 2.25
C VAL A 5 14.22 8.92 3.53
N LEU A 6 15.19 9.11 4.43
CA LEU A 6 15.20 8.52 5.77
C LEU A 6 14.71 9.58 6.77
N VAL A 7 13.55 9.36 7.35
CA VAL A 7 12.96 10.27 8.34
C VAL A 7 13.19 9.69 9.72
N SER A 8 14.16 10.26 10.45
CA SER A 8 14.55 9.81 11.78
C SER A 8 15.18 10.96 12.57
N ALA A 9 15.03 10.92 13.89
CA ALA A 9 15.70 11.84 14.81
C ALA A 9 17.16 11.42 15.11
N ILE A 10 17.54 10.21 14.71
CA ILE A 10 18.88 9.64 14.95
C ILE A 10 19.48 9.14 13.64
N ASP A 11 20.79 8.94 13.64
CA ASP A 11 21.49 8.32 12.51
C ASP A 11 21.20 6.80 12.47
N LEU A 12 20.56 6.36 11.40
CA LEU A 12 20.21 4.94 11.15
C LEU A 12 21.32 4.18 10.41
N SER A 13 22.47 4.80 10.13
CA SER A 13 23.53 4.20 9.32
C SER A 13 24.05 2.89 9.93
N ARG A 14 24.18 2.83 11.25
CA ARG A 14 24.64 1.61 11.94
C ARG A 14 23.65 0.45 11.85
N GLU A 15 22.37 0.75 11.83
CA GLU A 15 21.33 -0.27 11.81
C GLU A 15 21.03 -0.76 10.40
N LEU A 16 21.15 0.11 9.40
CA LEU A 16 20.76 -0.15 8.02
C LEU A 16 21.93 -0.37 7.04
N HIS A 17 23.19 -0.27 7.49
CA HIS A 17 24.37 -0.34 6.62
C HIS A 17 24.46 -1.61 5.77
N ALA A 18 23.91 -2.73 6.25
CA ALA A 18 23.92 -4.00 5.55
C ALA A 18 22.70 -4.18 4.62
N THR A 19 21.83 -3.18 4.49
CA THR A 19 20.62 -3.26 3.67
C THR A 19 20.83 -2.61 2.29
N VAL A 20 19.92 -2.91 1.37
CA VAL A 20 19.88 -2.31 0.03
C VAL A 20 19.84 -0.78 0.06
N LEU A 21 19.34 -0.17 1.13
CA LEU A 21 19.32 1.30 1.29
C LEU A 21 20.73 1.91 1.33
N TYR A 22 21.73 1.15 1.71
CA TYR A 22 23.12 1.61 1.78
C TYR A 22 23.99 1.15 0.61
N CYS A 23 23.39 0.59 -0.45
CA CYS A 23 24.09 0.31 -1.69
C CYS A 23 24.43 1.59 -2.46
N ASN A 24 25.47 1.55 -3.31
CA ASN A 24 26.00 2.70 -4.08
C ASN A 24 25.01 3.29 -5.09
N ASN A 25 23.98 2.54 -5.48
CA ASN A 25 22.95 2.98 -6.42
C ASN A 25 21.75 3.65 -5.73
N VAL A 26 21.81 3.91 -4.42
CA VAL A 26 20.77 4.56 -3.63
C VAL A 26 21.27 5.92 -3.12
N GLU A 27 20.60 6.98 -3.55
CA GLU A 27 20.74 8.32 -2.96
C GLU A 27 19.92 8.39 -1.68
N ARG A 28 20.60 8.65 -0.55
CA ARG A 28 19.96 8.78 0.76
C ARG A 28 19.83 10.24 1.15
N LEU A 29 18.64 10.66 1.46
CA LEU A 29 18.32 12.00 1.91
C LEU A 29 17.80 11.93 3.34
N GLY A 30 18.33 12.75 4.22
CA GLY A 30 17.87 12.83 5.63
C GLY A 30 16.72 13.81 5.78
N ALA A 31 15.78 13.49 6.67
CA ALA A 31 14.70 14.37 7.10
C ALA A 31 14.30 14.08 8.54
N THR A 32 13.76 15.08 9.24
CA THR A 32 13.21 14.96 10.59
C THR A 32 11.72 15.32 10.63
N ALA A 33 11.22 15.97 9.57
CA ALA A 33 9.84 16.45 9.48
C ALA A 33 9.27 16.29 8.06
N ALA A 34 7.93 16.29 7.94
CA ALA A 34 7.24 16.19 6.64
C ALA A 34 7.60 17.33 5.67
N SER A 35 7.85 18.53 6.16
CA SER A 35 8.26 19.69 5.34
C SER A 35 9.61 19.47 4.64
N GLU A 36 10.54 18.77 5.28
CA GLU A 36 11.84 18.42 4.67
C GLU A 36 11.68 17.35 3.61
N VAL A 37 10.86 16.33 3.87
CA VAL A 37 10.51 15.30 2.86
C VAL A 37 9.88 15.96 1.63
N ARG A 38 8.96 16.90 1.82
CA ARG A 38 8.34 17.68 0.75
C ARG A 38 9.39 18.44 -0.07
N ARG A 39 10.33 19.13 0.59
CA ARG A 39 11.43 19.84 -0.09
C ARG A 39 12.26 18.90 -0.96
N HIS A 40 12.55 17.69 -0.49
CA HIS A 40 13.24 16.67 -1.30
C HIS A 40 12.40 16.20 -2.49
N ALA A 41 11.08 16.08 -2.31
CA ALA A 41 10.16 15.73 -3.39
C ALA A 41 10.04 16.84 -4.47
N GLU A 42 10.14 18.12 -4.08
CA GLU A 42 10.20 19.27 -5.01
C GLU A 42 11.48 19.25 -5.87
N GLN A 43 12.59 18.72 -5.36
CA GLN A 43 13.86 18.60 -6.06
C GLN A 43 13.92 17.41 -7.04
N GLY A 44 12.98 16.48 -6.96
CA GLY A 44 12.89 15.34 -7.84
C GLY A 44 12.09 14.18 -7.23
N ARG A 45 11.70 13.24 -8.08
CA ARG A 45 10.91 12.09 -7.66
C ARG A 45 11.61 11.28 -6.57
N LEU A 46 10.86 10.94 -5.54
CA LEU A 46 11.27 10.02 -4.50
C LEU A 46 10.74 8.60 -4.81
N ASP A 47 11.56 7.58 -4.62
CA ASP A 47 11.16 6.20 -4.80
C ASP A 47 10.63 5.57 -3.50
N VAL A 48 11.20 5.98 -2.37
CA VAL A 48 10.76 5.51 -1.05
C VAL A 48 10.98 6.56 0.03
N ILE A 49 10.06 6.59 0.98
CA ILE A 49 10.18 7.33 2.24
C ILE A 49 10.21 6.29 3.37
N VAL A 50 11.27 6.29 4.15
CA VAL A 50 11.46 5.39 5.28
C VAL A 50 11.30 6.20 6.56
N VAL A 51 10.31 5.86 7.37
CA VAL A 51 9.97 6.59 8.61
C VAL A 51 10.32 5.74 9.82
N ASP A 52 11.17 6.25 10.68
CA ASP A 52 11.47 5.63 11.97
C ASP A 52 10.24 5.75 12.91
N SER A 53 9.71 4.63 13.37
CA SER A 53 8.57 4.63 14.31
C SER A 53 8.89 5.26 15.67
N ALA A 54 10.16 5.44 16.01
CA ALA A 54 10.59 6.08 17.23
C ALA A 54 10.40 7.62 17.24
N ILE A 55 10.13 8.22 16.07
CA ILE A 55 9.81 9.65 16.02
C ILE A 55 8.48 9.92 16.72
N SER A 56 8.47 10.93 17.58
CA SER A 56 7.22 11.40 18.20
C SER A 56 6.23 11.84 17.11
N GLY A 57 5.02 11.28 17.11
CA GLY A 57 4.00 11.59 16.11
C GLY A 57 4.25 10.95 14.74
N ALA A 58 4.97 9.82 14.67
CA ALA A 58 5.26 9.12 13.41
C ALA A 58 4.01 8.81 12.57
N SER A 59 2.90 8.43 13.19
CA SER A 59 1.62 8.20 12.47
C SER A 59 1.04 9.48 11.89
N SER A 60 1.09 10.59 12.62
CA SER A 60 0.65 11.90 12.12
C SER A 60 1.54 12.39 10.96
N LEU A 61 2.85 12.13 11.05
CA LEU A 61 3.79 12.41 9.97
C LEU A 61 3.47 11.61 8.71
N VAL A 62 3.22 10.30 8.85
CA VAL A 62 2.81 9.44 7.73
C VAL A 62 1.49 9.93 7.11
N ALA A 63 0.51 10.30 7.93
CA ALA A 63 -0.75 10.85 7.46
C ALA A 63 -0.55 12.16 6.68
N ALA A 64 0.29 13.06 7.17
CA ALA A 64 0.63 14.32 6.47
C ALA A 64 1.29 14.05 5.11
N LEU A 65 2.23 13.11 5.04
CA LEU A 65 2.88 12.70 3.79
C LEU A 65 1.88 12.10 2.79
N ARG A 66 0.82 11.44 3.25
CA ARG A 66 -0.24 10.90 2.39
C ARG A 66 -1.23 11.96 1.90
N GLN A 67 -1.36 13.05 2.62
CA GLN A 67 -2.20 14.18 2.21
C GLN A 67 -1.50 15.09 1.21
N ASP A 68 -0.16 15.16 1.23
CA ASP A 68 0.62 16.00 0.31
C ASP A 68 0.69 15.37 -1.10
N PRO A 69 0.25 16.07 -2.16
CA PRO A 69 0.25 15.56 -3.54
C PRO A 69 1.63 15.11 -4.04
N LEU A 70 2.72 15.75 -3.58
CA LEU A 70 4.08 15.45 -4.03
C LEU A 70 4.63 14.15 -3.43
N THR A 71 4.28 13.83 -2.18
CA THR A 71 4.77 12.65 -1.47
C THR A 71 3.78 11.50 -1.44
N ARG A 72 2.48 11.79 -1.67
CA ARG A 72 1.40 10.82 -1.69
C ARG A 72 1.66 9.58 -2.57
N PRO A 73 2.20 9.68 -3.81
CA PRO A 73 2.43 8.52 -4.67
C PRO A 73 3.63 7.68 -4.24
N THR A 74 4.51 8.20 -3.38
CA THR A 74 5.74 7.52 -2.97
C THR A 74 5.45 6.39 -1.97
N ALA A 75 6.17 5.29 -2.07
CA ALA A 75 6.09 4.22 -1.08
C ALA A 75 6.58 4.73 0.28
N ILE A 76 5.78 4.53 1.34
CA ILE A 76 6.15 4.86 2.72
C ILE A 76 6.33 3.56 3.50
N VAL A 77 7.52 3.37 4.04
CA VAL A 77 7.88 2.23 4.88
C VAL A 77 8.14 2.73 6.29
N ALA A 78 7.52 2.13 7.28
CA ALA A 78 7.83 2.40 8.67
C ALA A 78 8.84 1.38 9.21
N LEU A 79 9.80 1.84 10.03
CA LEU A 79 10.74 0.98 10.72
C LEU A 79 10.20 0.66 12.12
N GLY A 80 9.94 -0.62 12.39
CA GLY A 80 9.45 -1.08 13.70
C GLY A 80 10.60 -1.53 14.59
N ARG A 81 10.73 -0.92 15.78
CA ARG A 81 11.80 -1.24 16.76
C ARG A 81 11.41 -2.30 17.79
N SER A 82 10.17 -2.71 17.84
CA SER A 82 9.66 -3.72 18.79
C SER A 82 8.80 -4.75 18.08
N GLU A 83 8.56 -5.90 18.73
CA GLU A 83 7.55 -6.84 18.28
C GLU A 83 6.18 -6.14 18.11
N PHE A 84 5.36 -6.65 17.19
CA PHE A 84 4.11 -6.05 16.76
C PHE A 84 3.29 -5.48 17.92
N GLY A 85 3.26 -4.14 18.03
CA GLY A 85 2.49 -3.40 19.03
C GLY A 85 1.43 -2.49 18.39
N LEU A 86 0.53 -1.96 19.20
CA LEU A 86 -0.57 -1.07 18.79
C LEU A 86 -0.09 0.11 17.91
N GLY A 87 1.08 0.69 18.22
CA GLY A 87 1.63 1.81 17.44
C GLY A 87 2.03 1.47 16.00
N GLN A 88 2.28 0.20 15.68
CA GLN A 88 2.58 -0.23 14.31
C GLN A 88 1.30 -0.29 13.46
N LEU A 89 0.17 -0.67 14.08
CA LEU A 89 -1.12 -0.66 13.41
C LEU A 89 -1.52 0.78 13.03
N ASP A 90 -1.27 1.74 13.91
CA ASP A 90 -1.54 3.17 13.65
C ASP A 90 -0.75 3.69 12.44
N LEU A 91 0.49 3.25 12.25
CA LEU A 91 1.30 3.63 11.09
C LEU A 91 0.73 3.08 9.77
N LEU A 92 0.24 1.84 9.77
CA LEU A 92 -0.43 1.26 8.60
C LEU A 92 -1.76 1.97 8.32
N GLN A 93 -2.53 2.30 9.35
CA GLN A 93 -3.79 3.05 9.21
C GLN A 93 -3.53 4.48 8.71
N ALA A 94 -2.44 5.11 9.14
CA ALA A 94 -2.01 6.41 8.66
C ALA A 94 -1.56 6.39 7.18
N GLY A 95 -1.31 5.21 6.61
CA GLY A 95 -1.00 5.04 5.20
C GLY A 95 0.42 4.52 4.89
N ALA A 96 1.17 4.01 5.86
CA ALA A 96 2.39 3.27 5.55
C ALA A 96 2.07 2.04 4.69
N ASN A 97 2.92 1.74 3.71
CA ASN A 97 2.76 0.59 2.83
C ASN A 97 3.20 -0.71 3.51
N ALA A 98 4.19 -0.63 4.38
CA ALA A 98 4.70 -1.75 5.14
C ALA A 98 5.41 -1.29 6.41
N ILE A 99 5.60 -2.23 7.33
CA ILE A 99 6.48 -2.09 8.47
C ILE A 99 7.62 -3.09 8.30
N LEU A 100 8.84 -2.59 8.35
CA LEU A 100 10.05 -3.41 8.34
C LEU A 100 10.67 -3.40 9.72
N PRO A 101 11.03 -4.56 10.29
CA PRO A 101 11.60 -4.63 11.62
C PRO A 101 13.02 -4.06 11.67
N LEU A 102 13.37 -3.48 12.83
CA LEU A 102 14.75 -3.21 13.22
C LEU A 102 15.10 -4.05 14.45
N PRO A 103 16.25 -4.74 14.44
CA PRO A 103 17.25 -4.83 13.35
C PRO A 103 16.72 -5.55 12.11
N PRO A 104 17.32 -5.28 10.92
CA PRO A 104 16.92 -5.93 9.67
C PRO A 104 17.01 -7.46 9.75
N GLN A 105 15.98 -8.15 9.26
CA GLN A 105 15.92 -9.60 9.15
C GLN A 105 16.31 -10.06 7.73
N ALA A 106 16.49 -11.35 7.52
CA ALA A 106 16.99 -11.91 6.26
C ALA A 106 16.15 -11.56 5.02
N ASP A 107 14.83 -11.38 5.19
CA ASP A 107 13.90 -11.02 4.11
C ASP A 107 13.67 -9.51 3.93
N TRP A 108 14.37 -8.67 4.72
CA TRP A 108 14.15 -7.23 4.81
C TRP A 108 14.32 -6.53 3.45
N ASP A 109 15.43 -6.82 2.77
CA ASP A 109 15.74 -6.24 1.46
C ASP A 109 14.75 -6.69 0.39
N ASP A 110 14.38 -7.97 0.38
CA ASP A 110 13.39 -8.50 -0.55
C ASP A 110 12.03 -7.83 -0.38
N ARG A 111 11.62 -7.57 0.85
CA ARG A 111 10.37 -6.87 1.15
C ARG A 111 10.42 -5.42 0.68
N LEU A 112 11.53 -4.72 0.92
CA LEU A 112 11.71 -3.35 0.45
C LEU A 112 11.75 -3.29 -1.08
N LEU A 113 12.51 -4.15 -1.74
CA LEU A 113 12.61 -4.19 -3.20
C LEU A 113 11.27 -4.49 -3.87
N ARG A 114 10.43 -5.35 -3.28
CA ARG A 114 9.06 -5.57 -3.78
C ARG A 114 8.23 -4.29 -3.72
N LEU A 115 8.37 -3.49 -2.67
CA LEU A 115 7.68 -2.21 -2.55
C LEU A 115 8.18 -1.17 -3.56
N LEU A 116 9.48 -1.17 -3.85
CA LEU A 116 10.09 -0.29 -4.86
C LEU A 116 9.72 -0.68 -6.30
N ASN A 117 9.56 -1.99 -6.56
CA ASN A 117 9.16 -2.52 -7.86
C ASN A 117 7.64 -2.45 -8.12
N VAL A 118 6.84 -2.13 -7.11
CA VAL A 118 5.43 -1.78 -7.34
C VAL A 118 5.43 -0.46 -8.10
N PRO A 119 4.87 -0.40 -9.32
CA PRO A 119 4.71 0.87 -10.04
C PRO A 119 4.08 1.86 -9.08
N ALA A 120 4.64 3.08 -9.01
CA ALA A 120 4.13 4.13 -8.14
C ALA A 120 2.59 4.11 -8.25
N ARG A 121 1.91 3.88 -7.12
CA ARG A 121 0.45 3.86 -7.12
C ARG A 121 0.02 5.19 -7.67
N LYS A 122 -0.34 5.22 -8.96
CA LYS A 122 -1.08 6.34 -9.48
C LYS A 122 -2.27 6.49 -8.55
N PRO A 123 -2.55 7.67 -8.01
CA PRO A 123 -3.67 7.86 -7.09
C PRO A 123 -4.98 7.75 -7.87
N THR A 124 -5.33 6.55 -8.26
CA THR A 124 -6.63 6.27 -8.80
C THR A 124 -7.57 6.01 -7.64
N HIS A 125 -7.74 7.02 -6.78
CA HIS A 125 -8.90 7.13 -5.92
C HIS A 125 -10.04 7.69 -6.78
N LEU A 126 -10.45 6.91 -7.75
CA LEU A 126 -11.77 7.09 -8.30
C LEU A 126 -12.71 6.53 -7.24
N PRO A 127 -13.69 7.30 -6.77
CA PRO A 127 -14.84 6.74 -6.09
C PRO A 127 -15.60 5.90 -7.12
N ILE A 128 -15.18 4.66 -7.28
CA ILE A 128 -15.83 3.71 -8.16
C ILE A 128 -16.90 3.05 -7.32
N GLU A 129 -18.09 3.59 -7.37
CA GLU A 129 -19.24 2.97 -6.76
C GLU A 129 -19.86 1.95 -7.72
N PHE A 130 -19.38 0.72 -7.70
CA PHE A 130 -20.12 -0.35 -8.31
C PHE A 130 -20.23 -1.56 -7.40
N VAL A 131 -21.29 -2.31 -7.61
CA VAL A 131 -21.63 -3.45 -6.80
C VAL A 131 -20.84 -4.65 -7.28
N ILE A 132 -20.14 -5.30 -6.37
CA ILE A 132 -19.53 -6.60 -6.57
C ILE A 132 -20.42 -7.64 -5.93
N GLU A 133 -20.70 -8.69 -6.68
CA GLU A 133 -21.27 -9.92 -6.15
C GLU A 133 -20.16 -10.94 -5.97
N GLY A 134 -20.09 -11.54 -4.81
CA GLY A 134 -19.08 -12.53 -4.51
C GLY A 134 -19.64 -13.69 -3.71
N GLY A 135 -18.89 -14.78 -3.66
CA GLY A 135 -19.21 -15.95 -2.88
C GLY A 135 -18.02 -16.37 -2.03
N LEU A 136 -18.31 -16.75 -0.79
CA LEU A 136 -17.38 -17.42 0.11
C LEU A 136 -17.35 -18.93 -0.18
N ARG A 137 -16.28 -19.60 0.22
CA ARG A 137 -16.15 -21.08 0.09
C ARG A 137 -17.32 -21.86 0.70
N GLY A 138 -18.10 -21.28 1.62
CA GLY A 138 -19.30 -21.87 2.21
C GLY A 138 -20.61 -21.61 1.44
N GLY A 139 -20.57 -21.03 0.23
CA GLY A 139 -21.77 -20.74 -0.57
C GLY A 139 -22.49 -19.44 -0.17
N LEU A 140 -22.04 -18.74 0.84
CA LEU A 140 -22.55 -17.43 1.23
C LEU A 140 -22.22 -16.41 0.13
N ARG A 141 -23.25 -15.68 -0.32
CA ARG A 141 -23.09 -14.56 -1.25
C ARG A 141 -22.96 -13.26 -0.47
N PHE A 142 -22.10 -12.37 -0.95
CA PHE A 142 -22.03 -11.01 -0.42
C PHE A 142 -22.22 -10.01 -1.56
N ARG A 143 -22.66 -8.83 -1.19
CA ARG A 143 -22.76 -7.68 -2.06
C ARG A 143 -21.95 -6.56 -1.43
N GLY A 144 -21.04 -5.99 -2.18
CA GLY A 144 -20.13 -4.95 -1.67
C GLY A 144 -19.97 -3.81 -2.66
N ARG A 145 -19.49 -2.70 -2.14
CA ARG A 145 -19.10 -1.53 -2.92
C ARG A 145 -17.59 -1.54 -3.11
N LEU A 146 -17.12 -1.51 -4.33
CA LEU A 146 -15.71 -1.37 -4.63
C LEU A 146 -15.30 0.09 -4.42
N LEU A 147 -14.35 0.31 -3.52
CA LEU A 147 -13.81 1.63 -3.20
C LEU A 147 -12.51 1.93 -3.93
N ASN A 148 -11.74 0.88 -4.27
CA ASN A 148 -10.47 1.02 -4.96
C ASN A 148 -10.14 -0.28 -5.71
N LEU A 149 -9.47 -0.14 -6.86
CA LEU A 149 -9.07 -1.26 -7.70
C LEU A 149 -7.64 -1.03 -8.23
N SER A 150 -6.86 -2.09 -8.23
CA SER A 150 -5.56 -2.18 -8.88
C SER A 150 -5.39 -3.55 -9.53
N VAL A 151 -4.35 -3.75 -10.32
CA VAL A 151 -4.05 -5.05 -10.95
C VAL A 151 -3.71 -6.16 -9.94
N HIS A 152 -3.42 -5.80 -8.68
CA HIS A 152 -3.02 -6.73 -7.63
C HIS A 152 -4.05 -6.89 -6.52
N GLY A 153 -4.99 -5.97 -6.39
CA GLY A 153 -5.95 -6.01 -5.29
C GLY A 153 -7.03 -4.96 -5.37
N LEU A 154 -7.96 -5.06 -4.46
CA LEU A 154 -9.10 -4.17 -4.38
C LEU A 154 -9.47 -3.86 -2.91
N LEU A 155 -10.13 -2.74 -2.71
CA LEU A 155 -10.71 -2.34 -1.44
C LEU A 155 -12.23 -2.40 -1.58
N LEU A 156 -12.86 -3.23 -0.76
CA LEU A 156 -14.30 -3.41 -0.70
C LEU A 156 -14.88 -2.82 0.56
N GLU A 157 -16.07 -2.27 0.46
CA GLU A 157 -16.95 -2.00 1.58
C GLU A 157 -18.14 -2.96 1.47
N CYS A 158 -18.33 -3.83 2.46
CA CYS A 158 -19.42 -4.80 2.46
C CYS A 158 -19.99 -4.98 3.87
N ALA A 159 -21.28 -5.24 3.94
CA ALA A 159 -21.94 -5.60 5.19
C ALA A 159 -21.55 -7.05 5.56
N GLY A 160 -21.11 -7.24 6.80
CA GLY A 160 -20.72 -8.54 7.33
C GLY A 160 -19.24 -8.67 7.60
N GLU A 161 -18.88 -9.58 8.49
CA GLU A 161 -17.49 -9.93 8.81
C GLU A 161 -17.05 -11.07 7.90
N ILE A 162 -16.00 -10.83 7.13
CA ILE A 162 -15.32 -11.85 6.32
C ILE A 162 -13.93 -12.00 6.90
N PRO A 163 -13.56 -13.16 7.44
CA PRO A 163 -12.27 -13.35 8.09
C PRO A 163 -11.09 -13.09 7.15
N ILE A 164 -9.97 -12.60 7.72
CA ILE A 164 -8.70 -12.54 7.00
C ILE A 164 -8.26 -13.96 6.67
N GLY A 165 -7.82 -14.17 5.43
CA GLY A 165 -7.45 -15.48 4.89
C GLY A 165 -8.56 -16.19 4.10
N ASP A 166 -9.80 -15.69 4.16
CA ASP A 166 -10.88 -16.25 3.37
C ASP A 166 -10.76 -15.90 1.89
N ASP A 167 -11.07 -16.89 1.05
CA ASP A 167 -11.10 -16.74 -0.41
C ASP A 167 -12.48 -16.27 -0.88
N LEU A 168 -12.45 -15.21 -1.68
CA LEU A 168 -13.63 -14.64 -2.32
C LEU A 168 -13.65 -14.96 -3.80
N ARG A 169 -14.81 -15.38 -4.33
CA ARG A 169 -15.08 -15.34 -5.76
C ARG A 169 -15.60 -13.96 -6.10
N LEU A 170 -15.03 -13.36 -7.12
CA LEU A 170 -15.33 -12.01 -7.57
C LEU A 170 -15.88 -12.06 -8.99
N ASP A 171 -16.98 -11.35 -9.22
CA ASP A 171 -17.57 -11.19 -10.54
C ASP A 171 -18.15 -9.77 -10.64
N PHE A 172 -17.54 -8.94 -11.48
CA PHE A 172 -17.93 -7.54 -11.62
C PHE A 172 -17.67 -7.00 -13.02
N GLU A 173 -18.40 -5.98 -13.39
CA GLU A 173 -18.22 -5.28 -14.65
C GLU A 173 -17.50 -3.95 -14.43
N LEU A 174 -16.45 -3.70 -15.20
CA LEU A 174 -15.70 -2.46 -15.14
C LEU A 174 -16.49 -1.35 -15.85
N PRO A 175 -16.62 -0.14 -15.26
CA PRO A 175 -17.27 0.99 -15.89
C PRO A 175 -16.63 1.39 -17.23
N GLY A 176 -17.35 2.17 -18.05
CA GLY A 176 -16.83 2.67 -19.31
C GLY A 176 -16.65 1.62 -20.42
N GLY A 177 -17.32 0.47 -20.31
CA GLY A 177 -17.24 -0.56 -21.34
C GLY A 177 -15.95 -1.41 -21.33
N HIS A 178 -15.17 -1.34 -20.24
CA HIS A 178 -13.93 -2.12 -20.08
C HIS A 178 -14.17 -3.62 -19.87
N GLY A 179 -15.45 -4.03 -19.74
CA GLY A 179 -15.89 -5.42 -19.73
C GLY A 179 -15.88 -6.07 -18.34
N ARG A 180 -16.30 -7.32 -18.31
CA ARG A 180 -16.50 -8.11 -17.09
C ARG A 180 -15.21 -8.77 -16.64
N VAL A 181 -14.98 -8.75 -15.32
CA VAL A 181 -13.83 -9.38 -14.65
C VAL A 181 -14.34 -10.46 -13.71
N ARG A 182 -13.76 -11.65 -13.82
CA ARG A 182 -14.00 -12.78 -12.92
C ARG A 182 -12.69 -13.28 -12.35
N GLY A 183 -12.75 -13.74 -11.12
CA GLY A 183 -11.55 -14.28 -10.47
C GLY A 183 -11.77 -14.63 -9.01
N THR A 184 -10.65 -14.86 -8.35
CA THR A 184 -10.60 -15.11 -6.90
C THR A 184 -9.61 -14.14 -6.26
N GLY A 185 -9.87 -13.82 -5.01
CA GLY A 185 -8.97 -13.04 -4.18
C GLY A 185 -9.08 -13.48 -2.74
N THR A 186 -8.02 -13.24 -1.98
CA THR A 186 -7.95 -13.57 -0.56
C THR A 186 -8.04 -12.30 0.27
N VAL A 187 -8.82 -12.31 1.34
CA VAL A 187 -8.93 -11.20 2.28
C VAL A 187 -7.62 -11.09 3.06
N VAL A 188 -6.88 -10.00 2.83
CA VAL A 188 -5.60 -9.75 3.49
C VAL A 188 -5.66 -8.68 4.57
N ARG A 189 -6.75 -7.93 4.62
CA ARG A 189 -6.96 -6.87 5.61
C ARG A 189 -8.45 -6.62 5.85
N GLN A 190 -8.81 -6.38 7.11
CA GLN A 190 -10.15 -5.98 7.52
C GLN A 190 -10.07 -4.79 8.46
N ALA A 191 -10.83 -3.74 8.18
CA ALA A 191 -11.03 -2.61 9.08
C ALA A 191 -12.45 -2.71 9.66
N ARG A 192 -12.56 -3.27 10.87
CA ARG A 192 -13.84 -3.60 11.53
C ARG A 192 -14.78 -2.39 11.68
N GLN A 193 -14.24 -1.23 12.03
CA GLN A 193 -15.05 -0.01 12.25
C GLN A 193 -15.65 0.57 10.97
N SER A 194 -15.08 0.29 9.80
CA SER A 194 -15.48 0.86 8.51
C SER A 194 -16.07 -0.15 7.54
N GLN A 195 -16.25 -1.41 7.96
CA GLN A 195 -16.74 -2.51 7.09
C GLN A 195 -15.93 -2.66 5.79
N ARG A 196 -14.62 -2.32 5.84
CA ARG A 196 -13.75 -2.32 4.66
C ARG A 196 -12.82 -3.53 4.67
N LEU A 197 -12.73 -4.17 3.51
CA LEU A 197 -11.88 -5.33 3.27
C LEU A 197 -10.83 -4.99 2.21
N GLY A 198 -9.57 -5.25 2.52
CA GLY A 198 -8.51 -5.32 1.51
C GLY A 198 -8.42 -6.74 0.99
N VAL A 199 -8.53 -6.91 -0.32
CA VAL A 199 -8.50 -8.22 -0.99
C VAL A 199 -7.35 -8.24 -1.97
N GLU A 200 -6.49 -9.23 -1.87
CA GLU A 200 -5.44 -9.53 -2.85
C GLU A 200 -6.01 -10.40 -3.97
N LEU A 201 -5.83 -10.01 -5.22
CA LEU A 201 -6.29 -10.76 -6.39
C LEU A 201 -5.33 -11.92 -6.67
N THR A 202 -5.71 -13.13 -6.28
CA THR A 202 -4.89 -14.34 -6.42
C THR A 202 -4.99 -14.95 -7.80
N HIS A 203 -6.19 -14.97 -8.39
CA HIS A 203 -6.41 -15.48 -9.74
C HIS A 203 -7.45 -14.63 -10.48
N ILE A 204 -7.17 -14.28 -11.73
CA ILE A 204 -8.08 -13.56 -12.62
C ILE A 204 -8.20 -14.34 -13.92
N GLU A 205 -9.44 -14.60 -14.32
CA GLU A 205 -9.77 -15.38 -15.52
C GLU A 205 -9.45 -14.59 -16.81
N GLY A 206 -8.93 -15.29 -17.80
CA GLY A 206 -8.70 -14.78 -19.15
C GLY A 206 -7.86 -13.50 -19.19
N ASP A 207 -8.35 -12.48 -19.89
CA ASP A 207 -7.72 -11.16 -20.05
C ASP A 207 -8.12 -10.14 -18.98
N GLY A 208 -8.80 -10.57 -17.90
CA GLY A 208 -9.29 -9.70 -16.86
C GLY A 208 -8.24 -8.77 -16.24
N ARG A 209 -6.97 -9.24 -16.05
CA ARG A 209 -5.87 -8.37 -15.58
C ARG A 209 -5.54 -7.25 -16.56
N VAL A 210 -5.59 -7.54 -17.84
CA VAL A 210 -5.34 -6.54 -18.89
C VAL A 210 -6.46 -5.50 -18.91
N ARG A 211 -7.72 -5.94 -18.72
CA ARG A 211 -8.87 -5.05 -18.61
C ARG A 211 -8.78 -4.14 -17.37
N ILE A 212 -8.45 -4.70 -16.20
CA ILE A 212 -8.21 -3.91 -14.98
C ILE A 212 -7.12 -2.87 -15.24
N LYS A 213 -6.00 -3.28 -15.84
CA LYS A 213 -4.90 -2.37 -16.13
C LYS A 213 -5.33 -1.22 -17.03
N ARG A 214 -6.00 -1.51 -18.15
CA ARG A 214 -6.51 -0.48 -19.06
C ARG A 214 -7.49 0.47 -18.38
N TYR A 215 -8.38 -0.07 -17.57
CA TYR A 215 -9.34 0.73 -16.82
C TYR A 215 -8.63 1.66 -15.82
N VAL A 216 -7.69 1.14 -15.03
CA VAL A 216 -6.91 1.92 -14.08
C VAL A 216 -6.07 3.00 -14.79
N ASP A 217 -5.47 2.68 -15.94
CA ASP A 217 -4.67 3.62 -16.71
C ASP A 217 -5.53 4.73 -17.35
N SER A 218 -6.73 4.38 -17.89
CA SER A 218 -7.65 5.36 -18.50
C SER A 218 -8.35 6.27 -17.49
N SER A 219 -8.39 5.87 -16.24
CA SER A 219 -9.04 6.63 -15.17
C SER A 219 -8.06 7.54 -14.42
N ALA A 220 -6.80 7.60 -14.85
CA ALA A 220 -5.73 8.38 -14.24
C ALA A 220 -5.45 9.71 -14.98
N ASP A 221 -6.13 9.96 -16.09
CA ASP A 221 -6.16 11.21 -16.85
C ASP A 221 -7.38 12.04 -16.44
#